data_85d1931381384af9ef57d4c9ce6ae752
#
_entry.id   85d1931381384af9ef57d4c9ce6ae752
#
_cell.length_a   1.000
_cell.length_b   1.000
_cell.length_c   1.000
_cell.angle_alpha   90.00
_cell.angle_beta   90.00
_cell.angle_gamma   90.00
#
_symmetry.space_group_name_H-M   'P 1'
#
loop_
_entity.id
_entity.type
_entity.pdbx_description
1 polymer ?
#
loop_
_entity_poly.entity_id
_entity_poly.type
_entity_poly.pdbx_seq_one_letter_code
_entity_poly.pdbx_strand_id
1 'polypeptide(L)' 'MIMDRIALALAIIGGINWGSIGLFRFDIVAWLFGGQAATVSRVIYTLVGLAALWCISLLFRPREEDDMA' A
#
# COMPACT_ATOMS: atom_id res chain seq x y z
N MET A 1 -7.49 -4.05 13.80
CA MET A 1 -8.18 -5.23 13.29
C MET A 1 -7.44 -5.78 12.10
N ILE A 2 -7.87 -6.95 11.65
CA ILE A 2 -7.11 -7.59 10.57
C ILE A 2 -7.15 -6.81 9.27
N MET A 3 -8.30 -6.20 8.97
CA MET A 3 -8.40 -5.37 7.76
C MET A 3 -7.48 -4.17 7.83
N ASP A 4 -7.33 -3.58 9.00
CA ASP A 4 -6.44 -2.45 9.19
C ASP A 4 -4.99 -2.88 8.95
N ARG A 5 -4.63 -4.04 9.45
CA ARG A 5 -3.27 -4.56 9.26
C ARG A 5 -2.97 -4.87 7.80
N ILE A 6 -3.95 -5.43 7.10
CA ILE A 6 -3.80 -5.71 5.68
C ILE A 6 -3.63 -4.41 4.91
N ALA A 7 -4.46 -3.42 5.19
CA ALA A 7 -4.39 -2.14 4.51
C ALA A 7 -3.04 -1.45 4.78
N LEU A 8 -2.58 -1.48 6.03
CA LEU A 8 -1.31 -0.88 6.37
C LEU A 8 -0.14 -1.60 5.70
N ALA A 9 -0.20 -2.93 5.65
CA ALA A 9 0.85 -3.71 4.99
C ALA A 9 0.92 -3.36 3.51
N LEU A 10 -0.22 -3.27 2.84
CA LEU A 10 -0.25 -2.89 1.43
C LEU A 10 0.23 -1.46 1.22
N ALA A 11 -0.15 -0.55 2.12
CA ALA A 11 0.30 0.82 2.04
C ALA A 11 1.82 0.93 2.23
N ILE A 12 2.37 0.12 3.12
CA ILE A 12 3.81 0.09 3.35
C ILE A 12 4.52 -0.42 2.08
N ILE A 13 4.01 -1.49 1.49
CA ILE A 13 4.59 -2.02 0.25
C ILE A 13 4.57 -0.95 -0.83
N GLY A 14 3.43 -0.26 -1.00
CA GLY A 14 3.31 0.80 -1.99
C GLY A 14 4.22 1.97 -1.69
N GLY A 15 4.34 2.35 -0.41
CA GLY A 15 5.22 3.44 -0.01
C GLY A 15 6.69 3.13 -0.29
N ILE A 16 7.10 1.91 0.01
CA ILE A 16 8.46 1.47 -0.28
C ILE A 16 8.70 1.50 -1.79
N ASN A 17 7.74 1.00 -2.56
CA ASN A 17 7.85 0.99 -4.01
C ASN A 17 7.97 2.40 -4.58
N TRP A 18 7.11 3.31 -4.12
CA TRP A 18 7.17 4.69 -4.58
C TRP A 18 8.43 5.41 -4.13
N GLY A 19 8.90 5.11 -2.92
CA GLY A 19 10.17 5.62 -2.44
C GLY A 19 11.33 5.15 -3.33
N SER A 20 11.28 3.88 -3.73
CA SER A 20 12.26 3.31 -4.63
C SER A 20 12.26 4.02 -5.98
N ILE A 21 11.06 4.31 -6.51
CA ILE A 21 10.95 5.04 -7.77
C ILE A 21 11.54 6.44 -7.64
N GLY A 22 11.22 7.13 -6.55
CA GLY A 22 11.69 8.50 -6.34
C GLY A 22 13.20 8.59 -6.19
N LEU A 23 13.80 7.63 -5.48
CA LEU A 23 15.24 7.66 -5.22
C LEU A 23 16.06 7.05 -6.35
N PHE A 24 15.58 5.96 -6.94
CA PHE A 24 16.37 5.16 -7.86
C PHE A 24 15.71 4.97 -9.22
N ARG A 25 14.54 5.53 -9.42
CA ARG A 25 13.74 5.30 -10.64
C ARG A 25 13.48 3.81 -10.85
N PHE A 26 13.35 3.07 -9.77
CA PHE A 26 13.19 1.62 -9.83
C PHE A 26 11.88 1.20 -9.18
N ASP A 27 10.98 0.64 -9.98
CA ASP A 27 9.69 0.15 -9.52
C ASP A 27 9.84 -1.33 -9.17
N ILE A 28 9.90 -1.60 -7.87
CA ILE A 28 10.11 -2.96 -7.37
C ILE A 28 9.00 -3.89 -7.82
N VAL A 29 7.75 -3.45 -7.72
CA VAL A 29 6.60 -4.26 -8.11
C VAL A 29 6.66 -4.57 -9.60
N ALA A 30 6.93 -3.56 -10.42
CA ALA A 30 7.04 -3.77 -11.85
C ALA A 30 8.19 -4.70 -12.20
N TRP A 31 9.31 -4.55 -11.52
CA TRP A 31 10.47 -5.40 -11.76
C TRP A 31 10.17 -6.86 -11.45
N LEU A 32 9.47 -7.11 -10.34
CA LEU A 32 9.14 -8.48 -9.94
C LEU A 32 8.14 -9.13 -10.88
N PHE A 33 7.23 -8.36 -11.46
CA PHE A 33 6.10 -8.91 -12.20
C PHE A 33 6.09 -8.55 -13.69
N GLY A 34 7.19 -8.06 -14.21
CA GLY A 34 7.35 -7.92 -15.64
C GLY A 34 6.93 -6.59 -16.24
N GLY A 35 6.79 -5.55 -15.42
CA GLY A 35 6.51 -4.20 -15.90
C GLY A 35 5.25 -3.63 -15.31
N GLN A 36 5.13 -2.30 -15.40
CA GLN A 36 3.99 -1.59 -14.81
C GLN A 36 2.67 -1.93 -15.48
N ALA A 37 2.72 -2.30 -16.76
CA ALA A 37 1.52 -2.63 -17.50
C ALA A 37 1.10 -4.09 -17.34
N ALA A 38 1.92 -4.93 -16.69
CA ALA A 38 1.57 -6.32 -16.49
C ALA A 38 0.30 -6.42 -15.63
N THR A 39 -0.52 -7.41 -15.92
CA THR A 39 -1.79 -7.59 -15.22
C THR A 39 -1.57 -7.71 -13.70
N VAL A 40 -0.56 -8.49 -13.29
CA VAL A 40 -0.27 -8.68 -11.88
C VAL A 40 0.12 -7.36 -11.22
N SER A 41 0.98 -6.58 -11.87
CA SER A 41 1.37 -5.27 -11.32
C SER A 41 0.17 -4.37 -11.17
N ARG A 42 -0.73 -4.36 -12.15
CA ARG A 42 -1.93 -3.52 -12.09
C ARG A 42 -2.86 -3.94 -10.96
N VAL A 43 -2.98 -5.23 -10.72
CA VAL A 43 -3.77 -5.73 -9.60
C VAL A 43 -3.16 -5.24 -8.29
N ILE A 44 -1.85 -5.36 -8.14
CA ILE A 44 -1.16 -4.93 -6.93
C ILE A 44 -1.33 -3.43 -6.73
N TYR A 45 -1.15 -2.64 -7.79
CA TYR A 45 -1.32 -1.18 -7.67
C TYR A 45 -2.74 -0.82 -7.27
N THR A 46 -3.73 -1.52 -7.80
CA THR A 46 -5.13 -1.29 -7.41
C THR A 46 -5.34 -1.60 -5.94
N LEU A 47 -4.84 -2.73 -5.47
CA LEU A 47 -4.96 -3.11 -4.06
C LEU A 47 -4.28 -2.10 -3.15
N VAL A 48 -3.09 -1.64 -3.53
CA VAL A 48 -2.38 -0.63 -2.77
C VAL A 48 -3.16 0.68 -2.72
N GLY A 49 -3.77 1.07 -3.85
CA GLY A 49 -4.59 2.26 -3.90
C GLY A 49 -5.81 2.17 -2.98
N LEU A 50 -6.48 1.03 -3.01
CA LEU A 50 -7.62 0.80 -2.12
C LEU A 50 -7.17 0.80 -0.65
N ALA A 51 -6.03 0.21 -0.37
CA ALA A 51 -5.48 0.21 0.99
C ALA A 51 -5.17 1.64 1.45
N ALA A 52 -4.67 2.48 0.55
CA ALA A 52 -4.40 3.87 0.89
C ALA A 52 -5.69 4.62 1.25
N LEU A 53 -6.77 4.36 0.51
CA LEU A 53 -8.07 4.95 0.84
C LEU A 53 -8.56 4.48 2.21
N TRP A 54 -8.37 3.21 2.50
CA TRP A 54 -8.71 2.67 3.81
C TRP A 54 -7.89 3.36 4.91
N CYS A 55 -6.61 3.57 4.66
CA CYS A 55 -5.74 4.22 5.64
C CYS A 55 -6.15 5.66 5.92
N ILE A 56 -6.75 6.35 4.94
CA ILE A 56 -7.29 7.69 5.19
C ILE A 56 -8.35 7.62 6.28
N SER A 57 -9.20 6.58 6.26
CA SER A 57 -10.20 6.44 7.30
C SER A 57 -9.58 6.22 8.68
N LEU A 58 -8.43 5.57 8.74
CA LEU A 58 -7.74 5.34 10.02
C LEU A 58 -7.27 6.63 10.66
N LEU A 59 -6.95 7.65 9.85
CA LEU A 59 -6.52 8.93 10.38
C LEU A 59 -7.62 9.62 11.18
N PHE A 60 -8.86 9.32 10.89
CA PHE A 60 -9.99 10.00 11.47
C PHE A 60 -10.73 9.17 12.51
N ARG A 61 -10.20 8.00 12.86
CA ARG A 61 -10.80 7.16 13.88
C ARG A 61 -10.43 7.66 15.28
N PRO A 62 -11.32 7.48 16.25
CA PRO A 62 -11.00 7.84 17.63
C PRO A 62 -9.80 7.05 18.15
N ARG A 63 -8.98 7.73 18.94
CA ARG A 63 -7.74 7.13 19.45
C ARG A 63 -7.98 5.98 20.43
N GLU A 64 -9.08 5.99 21.13
CA GLU A 64 -9.34 4.92 22.09
C GLU A 64 -9.50 3.57 21.41
N GLU A 65 -9.82 3.53 20.13
CA GLU A 65 -9.82 2.29 19.40
C GLU A 65 -8.42 1.71 19.27
N ASP A 66 -7.45 2.57 19.10
CA ASP A 66 -6.06 2.16 19.04
C ASP A 66 -5.61 1.56 20.33
N ASP A 67 -6.05 2.13 21.44
CA ASP A 67 -5.69 1.64 22.76
C ASP A 67 -6.21 0.23 22.99
N MET A 68 -7.32 -0.09 22.39
CA MET A 68 -7.93 -1.39 22.55
C MET A 68 -7.36 -2.41 21.60
N ALA A 69 -6.71 -1.96 20.59
CA ALA A 69 -6.07 -2.86 19.64
C ALA A 69 -4.77 -3.39 20.21
#